data_e9f7d06748c537ecd8ae23d9f6c2dd5b
#
_entry.id   e9f7d06748c537ecd8ae23d9f6c2dd5b
#
_cell.length_a   1.000
_cell.length_b   1.000
_cell.length_c   1.000
_cell.angle_alpha   90.00
_cell.angle_beta   90.00
_cell.angle_gamma   90.00
#
_symmetry.space_group_name_H-M   'P 1'
#
loop_
_entity.id
_entity.type
_entity.pdbx_description
1 polymer ?
#
loop_
_entity_poly.entity_id
_entity_poly.type
_entity_poly.pdbx_seq_one_letter_code
_entity_poly.pdbx_strand_id
1 'polypeptide(L)'
;MLEQELLIANEPKYYKQNILIIGGGPSGLATALILAKRGWTNITILEQRATADYYEPDKSFNYLIDGRGQKLTDYLGITSILATLGVSSQEFYLTKIAPNGDKKSSKLPIIDPQRKTAYWITRKAFVGMLYQQIEQHWNEYIKVLFNAKCVKINKLAINNEVEKLEVLAQVGNDNFVKFEPSLLVGCDGLRSVVRNTLAEWETSGLHKFQMQQLPSASSGLRYKVLSLPPKPSLDHRGEEQAVSEMAYIVLGALRNRQRYLRLGLLPVKDPEEPRTANVIALPDHEVWTLQDGEAIYRFFEKSFPQLPIRKILSPEEADRFAKSEGGYFPKPQYCDGLQFLLKHKPETQDASAVGVVLLGDTIHCFPPDIGQGVNAALEDVCVLNEALAQSHDNLSQALPLYESLRLADVKAVTKLAQIAFPWQYGQNPFRTKLWSINFFLRLVLSRLLPFLFYPPAFFLIQNYQLSYQEILVKVERTSQTLYVLGLVIGCGLLVVGGRWLFVASHNI
;
A
#
# COMPACT_ATOMS: atom_id res chain seq x y z
N MET A 1 1.95 44.20 -11.62
CA MET A 1 3.29 44.57 -11.12
C MET A 1 3.29 44.84 -9.61
N LEU A 2 2.41 45.64 -9.05
CA LEU A 2 2.34 45.91 -7.59
C LEU A 2 1.97 44.68 -6.73
N GLU A 3 1.18 43.72 -7.24
CA GLU A 3 0.87 42.49 -6.52
C GLU A 3 2.01 41.46 -6.56
N GLN A 4 2.88 41.46 -7.57
CA GLN A 4 4.08 40.60 -7.63
C GLN A 4 5.22 41.18 -6.74
N GLU A 5 5.33 42.48 -6.58
CA GLU A 5 6.34 43.07 -5.69
C GLU A 5 5.98 42.92 -4.20
N LEU A 6 4.69 42.83 -3.85
CA LEU A 6 4.23 42.57 -2.47
C LEU A 6 4.46 41.09 -2.04
N LEU A 7 4.55 40.15 -2.98
CA LEU A 7 4.90 38.73 -2.72
C LEU A 7 6.38 38.52 -2.47
N ILE A 8 7.25 39.40 -2.97
CA ILE A 8 8.73 39.29 -2.84
C ILE A 8 9.23 39.79 -1.47
N ALA A 9 8.45 40.63 -0.76
CA ALA A 9 8.90 41.30 0.47
C ALA A 9 8.83 40.45 1.74
N ASN A 10 8.22 39.24 1.72
CA ASN A 10 8.10 38.33 2.87
C ASN A 10 8.30 36.88 2.44
N GLU A 11 9.43 36.54 1.79
CA GLU A 11 9.80 35.13 1.64
C GLU A 11 10.06 34.53 3.03
N PRO A 12 9.24 33.59 3.50
CA PRO A 12 9.52 32.93 4.76
C PRO A 12 10.90 32.26 4.66
N LYS A 13 11.75 32.46 5.65
CA LYS A 13 13.11 31.94 5.76
C LYS A 13 13.23 30.42 5.56
N TYR A 14 12.12 29.69 5.68
CA TYR A 14 12.00 28.24 5.59
C TYR A 14 12.22 27.70 4.16
N TYR A 15 11.91 28.43 3.11
CA TYR A 15 11.97 27.95 1.73
C TYR A 15 13.38 27.66 1.20
N LYS A 16 14.42 28.18 1.85
CA LYS A 16 15.85 27.92 1.48
C LYS A 16 16.51 26.80 2.27
N GLN A 17 15.77 26.12 3.15
CA GLN A 17 16.32 25.00 3.92
C GLN A 17 16.58 23.78 3.05
N ASN A 18 17.63 23.03 3.39
CA ASN A 18 17.96 21.79 2.71
C ASN A 18 17.00 20.68 3.12
N ILE A 19 16.28 20.11 2.17
CA ILE A 19 15.43 18.95 2.38
C ILE A 19 16.04 17.75 1.71
N LEU A 20 16.16 16.66 2.45
CA LEU A 20 16.62 15.39 1.94
C LEU A 20 15.54 14.32 2.10
N ILE A 21 15.15 13.69 1.00
CA ILE A 21 14.15 12.62 0.96
C ILE A 21 14.85 11.32 0.62
N ILE A 22 14.68 10.31 1.47
CA ILE A 22 15.25 8.97 1.22
C ILE A 22 14.16 8.08 0.64
N GLY A 23 14.33 7.72 -0.63
CA GLY A 23 13.41 6.88 -1.41
C GLY A 23 12.61 7.65 -2.45
N GLY A 24 12.80 7.34 -3.74
CA GLY A 24 12.08 7.87 -4.91
C GLY A 24 10.82 7.05 -5.27
N GLY A 25 10.17 6.43 -4.28
CA GLY A 25 8.86 5.78 -4.47
C GLY A 25 7.70 6.78 -4.47
N PRO A 26 6.44 6.29 -4.52
CA PRO A 26 5.26 7.16 -4.54
C PRO A 26 5.24 8.22 -3.44
N SER A 27 5.54 7.83 -2.18
CA SER A 27 5.55 8.78 -1.05
C SER A 27 6.63 9.84 -1.18
N GLY A 28 7.86 9.45 -1.59
CA GLY A 28 8.97 10.39 -1.68
C GLY A 28 8.80 11.40 -2.80
N LEU A 29 8.42 10.96 -4.01
CA LEU A 29 8.13 11.86 -5.14
C LEU A 29 6.94 12.78 -4.83
N ALA A 30 5.87 12.23 -4.22
CA ALA A 30 4.72 13.00 -3.81
C ALA A 30 5.08 14.07 -2.77
N THR A 31 5.91 13.73 -1.77
CA THR A 31 6.38 14.67 -0.77
C THR A 31 7.20 15.80 -1.40
N ALA A 32 8.11 15.47 -2.30
CA ALA A 32 8.90 16.47 -3.01
C ALA A 32 8.01 17.45 -3.79
N LEU A 33 7.02 16.92 -4.53
CA LEU A 33 6.08 17.73 -5.31
C LEU A 33 5.23 18.67 -4.42
N ILE A 34 4.75 18.16 -3.28
CA ILE A 34 4.00 18.99 -2.33
C ILE A 34 4.89 20.09 -1.74
N LEU A 35 6.11 19.78 -1.31
CA LEU A 35 7.03 20.76 -0.75
C LEU A 35 7.42 21.82 -1.78
N ALA A 36 7.72 21.42 -3.02
CA ALA A 36 8.01 22.38 -4.09
C ALA A 36 6.79 23.29 -4.39
N LYS A 37 5.56 22.71 -4.43
CA LYS A 37 4.34 23.50 -4.61
C LYS A 37 4.07 24.47 -3.46
N ARG A 38 4.60 24.21 -2.26
CA ARG A 38 4.58 25.12 -1.11
C ARG A 38 5.67 26.21 -1.18
N GLY A 39 6.59 26.13 -2.14
CA GLY A 39 7.66 27.10 -2.33
C GLY A 39 9.04 26.66 -1.78
N TRP A 40 9.22 25.42 -1.36
CA TRP A 40 10.53 24.90 -0.96
C TRP A 40 11.39 24.66 -2.19
N THR A 41 12.61 25.21 -2.21
CA THR A 41 13.43 25.31 -3.42
C THR A 41 14.72 24.47 -3.40
N ASN A 42 15.02 23.79 -2.30
CA ASN A 42 16.24 22.99 -2.17
C ASN A 42 15.91 21.56 -1.66
N ILE A 43 15.36 20.77 -2.57
CA ILE A 43 14.88 19.41 -2.29
C ILE A 43 15.75 18.40 -3.04
N THR A 44 16.36 17.47 -2.33
CA THR A 44 17.11 16.36 -2.93
C THR A 44 16.44 15.03 -2.58
N ILE A 45 16.22 14.18 -3.57
CA ILE A 45 15.72 12.80 -3.39
C ILE A 45 16.86 11.83 -3.66
N LEU A 46 17.12 10.89 -2.75
CA LEU A 46 18.02 9.77 -2.98
C LEU A 46 17.21 8.53 -3.35
N GLU A 47 17.41 8.01 -4.56
CA GLU A 47 16.80 6.77 -5.02
C GLU A 47 17.87 5.73 -5.38
N GLN A 48 17.80 4.56 -4.77
CA GLN A 48 18.79 3.49 -5.00
C GLN A 48 18.70 2.82 -6.37
N ARG A 49 17.52 2.91 -7.03
CA ARG A 49 17.34 2.40 -8.39
C ARG A 49 17.99 3.31 -9.41
N ALA A 50 18.25 2.75 -10.60
CA ALA A 50 18.92 3.47 -11.69
C ALA A 50 18.02 4.52 -12.37
N THR A 51 16.69 4.32 -12.36
CA THR A 51 15.70 5.21 -13.01
C THR A 51 14.40 5.23 -12.23
N ALA A 52 13.56 6.24 -12.45
CA ALA A 52 12.24 6.34 -11.85
C ALA A 52 11.30 5.21 -12.32
N ASP A 53 11.41 4.83 -13.58
CA ASP A 53 10.60 3.79 -14.22
C ASP A 53 11.25 2.39 -14.17
N TYR A 54 12.23 2.21 -13.28
CA TYR A 54 12.94 0.94 -13.12
C TYR A 54 11.96 -0.21 -12.91
N TYR A 55 12.01 -1.17 -13.83
CA TYR A 55 11.14 -2.33 -13.83
C TYR A 55 11.77 -3.47 -13.02
N GLU A 56 11.14 -3.85 -11.92
CA GLU A 56 11.46 -5.03 -11.13
C GLU A 56 10.43 -6.13 -11.48
N PRO A 57 10.75 -7.10 -12.35
CA PRO A 57 9.79 -8.11 -12.79
C PRO A 57 9.09 -8.83 -11.64
N ASP A 58 9.84 -9.20 -10.60
CA ASP A 58 9.34 -9.94 -9.45
C ASP A 58 8.52 -9.10 -8.46
N LYS A 59 8.49 -7.78 -8.63
CA LYS A 59 7.79 -6.84 -7.73
C LYS A 59 6.86 -5.90 -8.48
N SER A 60 6.47 -6.26 -9.70
CA SER A 60 5.55 -5.46 -10.53
C SER A 60 4.13 -5.66 -10.05
N PHE A 61 3.65 -4.71 -9.25
CA PHE A 61 2.25 -4.65 -8.81
C PHE A 61 1.52 -3.53 -9.51
N ASN A 62 0.20 -3.72 -9.67
CA ASN A 62 -0.68 -2.62 -9.99
C ASN A 62 -1.18 -1.99 -8.70
N TYR A 63 -1.26 -0.68 -8.70
CA TYR A 63 -1.96 0.10 -7.70
C TYR A 63 -3.43 0.27 -8.11
N LEU A 64 -4.30 0.36 -7.12
CA LEU A 64 -5.64 0.89 -7.28
C LEU A 64 -5.67 2.24 -6.55
N ILE A 65 -5.57 3.33 -7.30
CA ILE A 65 -5.63 4.69 -6.73
C ILE A 65 -7.09 5.06 -6.58
N ASP A 66 -7.59 5.02 -5.36
CA ASP A 66 -8.96 5.38 -5.01
C ASP A 66 -9.10 6.87 -4.65
N GLY A 67 -10.29 7.29 -4.20
CA GLY A 67 -10.55 8.68 -3.84
C GLY A 67 -9.63 9.21 -2.74
N ARG A 68 -9.08 8.34 -1.89
CA ARG A 68 -8.15 8.70 -0.82
C ARG A 68 -6.78 9.07 -1.40
N GLY A 69 -6.20 8.23 -2.26
CA GLY A 69 -4.96 8.54 -2.96
C GLY A 69 -5.11 9.72 -3.92
N GLN A 70 -6.32 9.90 -4.48
CA GLN A 70 -6.63 11.01 -5.37
C GLN A 70 -6.71 12.38 -4.67
N LYS A 71 -6.81 12.46 -3.34
CA LYS A 71 -6.65 13.73 -2.62
C LYS A 71 -5.33 14.41 -3.00
N LEU A 72 -4.25 13.60 -3.10
CA LEU A 72 -2.94 14.10 -3.53
C LEU A 72 -2.95 14.55 -4.99
N THR A 73 -3.42 13.70 -5.90
CA THR A 73 -3.41 14.01 -7.34
C THR A 73 -4.31 15.20 -7.68
N ASP A 74 -5.41 15.40 -6.93
CA ASP A 74 -6.25 16.60 -7.02
C ASP A 74 -5.49 17.84 -6.56
N TYR A 75 -4.81 17.76 -5.40
CA TYR A 75 -4.02 18.87 -4.88
C TYR A 75 -2.90 19.27 -5.86
N LEU A 76 -2.26 18.30 -6.49
CA LEU A 76 -1.23 18.55 -7.50
C LEU A 76 -1.80 18.98 -8.88
N GLY A 77 -3.10 18.77 -9.13
CA GLY A 77 -3.74 19.08 -10.41
C GLY A 77 -3.48 18.02 -11.50
N ILE A 78 -3.11 16.79 -11.13
CA ILE A 78 -2.70 15.72 -12.06
C ILE A 78 -3.67 14.53 -12.14
N THR A 79 -4.88 14.65 -11.56
CA THR A 79 -5.87 13.56 -11.59
C THR A 79 -6.33 13.22 -13.02
N SER A 80 -6.35 14.18 -13.94
CA SER A 80 -6.64 13.92 -15.36
C SER A 80 -5.56 13.06 -16.01
N ILE A 81 -4.29 13.25 -15.66
CA ILE A 81 -3.18 12.44 -16.16
C ILE A 81 -3.31 11.01 -15.61
N LEU A 82 -3.62 10.87 -14.30
CA LEU A 82 -3.91 9.57 -13.69
C LEU A 82 -5.05 8.85 -14.43
N ALA A 83 -6.13 9.54 -14.77
CA ALA A 83 -7.27 8.98 -15.50
C ALA A 83 -6.91 8.52 -16.93
N THR A 84 -5.97 9.21 -17.58
CA THR A 84 -5.48 8.83 -18.91
C THR A 84 -4.59 7.59 -18.87
N LEU A 85 -3.73 7.47 -17.84
CA LEU A 85 -2.78 6.37 -17.70
C LEU A 85 -3.37 5.14 -17.01
N GLY A 86 -4.48 5.29 -16.29
CA GLY A 86 -5.10 4.23 -15.49
C GLY A 86 -6.36 3.64 -16.14
N VAL A 87 -6.69 2.42 -15.73
CA VAL A 87 -7.95 1.75 -16.09
C VAL A 87 -9.00 2.09 -15.02
N SER A 88 -10.12 2.68 -15.47
CA SER A 88 -11.23 3.06 -14.58
C SER A 88 -11.87 1.85 -13.90
N SER A 89 -12.09 1.94 -12.60
CA SER A 89 -12.79 0.89 -11.84
C SER A 89 -14.32 0.95 -11.93
N GLN A 90 -14.91 1.94 -12.60
CA GLN A 90 -16.38 2.06 -12.72
C GLN A 90 -16.98 0.95 -13.60
N GLU A 91 -16.24 0.55 -14.62
CA GLU A 91 -16.62 -0.51 -15.53
C GLU A 91 -15.71 -1.73 -15.44
N PHE A 92 -15.17 -1.95 -14.25
CA PHE A 92 -14.22 -3.02 -14.03
C PHE A 92 -14.90 -4.38 -13.96
N TYR A 93 -14.56 -5.25 -14.90
CA TYR A 93 -15.03 -6.63 -14.95
C TYR A 93 -13.93 -7.58 -14.51
N LEU A 94 -14.31 -8.51 -13.63
CA LEU A 94 -13.48 -9.65 -13.25
C LEU A 94 -14.03 -10.91 -13.94
N THR A 95 -13.24 -11.49 -14.82
CA THR A 95 -13.58 -12.75 -15.48
C THR A 95 -12.87 -13.91 -14.80
N LYS A 96 -13.63 -14.85 -14.26
CA LYS A 96 -13.13 -16.12 -13.74
C LYS A 96 -13.17 -17.16 -14.84
N ILE A 97 -12.06 -17.87 -15.05
CA ILE A 97 -11.91 -18.94 -16.04
C ILE A 97 -11.71 -20.25 -15.28
N ALA A 98 -12.68 -21.16 -15.42
CA ALA A 98 -12.63 -22.47 -14.78
C ALA A 98 -11.70 -23.45 -15.55
N PRO A 99 -11.25 -24.56 -14.94
CA PRO A 99 -10.38 -25.54 -15.57
C PRO A 99 -10.95 -26.20 -16.85
N ASN A 100 -12.27 -26.25 -16.97
CA ASN A 100 -12.97 -26.76 -18.17
C ASN A 100 -13.15 -25.69 -19.27
N GLY A 101 -12.59 -24.49 -19.07
CA GLY A 101 -12.71 -23.38 -19.99
C GLY A 101 -13.93 -22.47 -19.77
N ASP A 102 -14.87 -22.85 -18.90
CA ASP A 102 -16.05 -22.01 -18.60
C ASP A 102 -15.64 -20.65 -18.03
N LYS A 103 -16.25 -19.60 -18.56
CA LYS A 103 -15.97 -18.22 -18.17
C LYS A 103 -17.17 -17.58 -17.50
N LYS A 104 -16.92 -16.90 -16.39
CA LYS A 104 -17.93 -16.11 -15.69
C LYS A 104 -17.40 -14.71 -15.42
N SER A 105 -17.90 -13.74 -16.18
CA SER A 105 -17.63 -12.33 -15.97
C SER A 105 -18.62 -11.75 -14.97
N SER A 106 -18.12 -10.97 -14.03
CA SER A 106 -18.94 -10.23 -13.08
C SER A 106 -18.38 -8.82 -12.91
N LYS A 107 -19.26 -7.84 -12.93
CA LYS A 107 -18.91 -6.47 -12.54
C LYS A 107 -18.67 -6.47 -11.02
N LEU A 108 -17.56 -5.88 -10.57
CA LEU A 108 -17.34 -5.75 -9.13
C LEU A 108 -18.41 -4.81 -8.55
N PRO A 109 -19.05 -5.19 -7.44
CA PRO A 109 -20.12 -4.38 -6.87
C PRO A 109 -19.55 -3.04 -6.39
N ILE A 110 -20.11 -1.95 -6.91
CA ILE A 110 -19.94 -0.61 -6.38
C ILE A 110 -21.00 -0.45 -5.31
N ILE A 111 -20.59 -0.31 -4.05
CA ILE A 111 -21.53 -0.19 -2.93
C ILE A 111 -21.87 1.25 -2.63
N ASP A 112 -20.91 2.14 -2.83
CA ASP A 112 -21.14 3.58 -2.75
C ASP A 112 -21.19 4.18 -4.16
N PRO A 113 -22.38 4.54 -4.67
CA PRO A 113 -22.53 5.17 -5.99
C PRO A 113 -21.86 6.54 -6.08
N GLN A 114 -21.64 7.20 -4.94
CA GLN A 114 -21.00 8.53 -4.85
C GLN A 114 -19.48 8.44 -4.69
N ARG A 115 -18.92 7.23 -4.61
CA ARG A 115 -17.47 7.07 -4.52
C ARG A 115 -16.80 7.67 -5.75
N LYS A 116 -15.64 8.26 -5.52
CA LYS A 116 -14.77 8.70 -6.61
C LYS A 116 -14.30 7.50 -7.43
N THR A 117 -14.24 7.65 -8.75
CA THR A 117 -13.70 6.59 -9.64
C THR A 117 -12.27 6.27 -9.23
N ALA A 118 -11.98 5.01 -8.94
CA ALA A 118 -10.62 4.55 -8.71
C ALA A 118 -9.97 4.10 -10.03
N TYR A 119 -8.64 4.17 -10.09
CA TYR A 119 -7.87 3.83 -11.31
C TYR A 119 -6.84 2.75 -11.02
N TRP A 120 -6.88 1.66 -11.80
CA TRP A 120 -5.82 0.68 -11.82
C TRP A 120 -4.67 1.21 -12.67
N ILE A 121 -3.48 1.24 -12.12
CA ILE A 121 -2.27 1.73 -12.78
C ILE A 121 -1.07 0.90 -12.35
N THR A 122 -0.16 0.59 -13.27
CA THR A 122 1.08 -0.08 -12.91
C THR A 122 1.95 0.81 -12.00
N ARG A 123 2.72 0.19 -11.09
CA ARG A 123 3.64 0.95 -10.25
C ARG A 123 4.60 1.81 -11.10
N LYS A 124 5.11 1.23 -12.20
CA LYS A 124 5.99 1.94 -13.14
C LYS A 124 5.32 3.20 -13.70
N ALA A 125 4.09 3.09 -14.20
CA ALA A 125 3.37 4.22 -14.78
C ALA A 125 3.05 5.30 -13.75
N PHE A 126 2.66 4.91 -12.52
CA PHE A 126 2.36 5.87 -11.46
C PHE A 126 3.59 6.62 -10.96
N VAL A 127 4.69 5.92 -10.71
CA VAL A 127 5.97 6.54 -10.32
C VAL A 127 6.52 7.41 -11.45
N GLY A 128 6.47 6.91 -12.69
CA GLY A 128 6.85 7.69 -13.88
C GLY A 128 6.04 8.96 -14.04
N MET A 129 4.72 8.91 -13.81
CA MET A 129 3.84 10.09 -13.82
C MET A 129 4.29 11.16 -12.81
N LEU A 130 4.57 10.76 -11.56
CA LEU A 130 5.04 11.70 -10.53
C LEU A 130 6.42 12.27 -10.87
N TYR A 131 7.33 11.44 -11.36
CA TYR A 131 8.66 11.88 -11.77
C TYR A 131 8.61 12.85 -12.96
N GLN A 132 7.78 12.60 -13.96
CA GLN A 132 7.59 13.52 -15.08
C GLN A 132 7.08 14.89 -14.63
N GLN A 133 6.25 14.97 -13.58
CA GLN A 133 5.85 16.28 -13.02
C GLN A 133 7.06 17.04 -12.46
N ILE A 134 8.01 16.33 -11.82
CA ILE A 134 9.25 16.95 -11.33
C ILE A 134 10.06 17.49 -12.49
N GLU A 135 10.30 16.67 -13.50
CA GLU A 135 11.15 17.04 -14.67
C GLU A 135 10.56 18.20 -15.48
N GLN A 136 9.23 18.25 -15.61
CA GLN A 136 8.56 19.25 -16.44
C GLN A 136 8.34 20.59 -15.73
N HIS A 137 8.13 20.57 -14.40
CA HIS A 137 7.64 21.76 -13.68
C HIS A 137 8.47 22.16 -12.46
N TRP A 138 9.31 21.25 -11.90
CA TRP A 138 9.97 21.45 -10.60
C TRP A 138 11.44 21.07 -10.59
N ASN A 139 12.07 20.85 -11.75
CA ASN A 139 13.48 20.44 -11.88
C ASN A 139 14.49 21.46 -11.34
N GLU A 140 14.10 22.73 -11.23
CA GLU A 140 14.91 23.77 -10.58
C GLU A 140 14.92 23.65 -9.06
N TYR A 141 13.88 23.07 -8.46
CA TYR A 141 13.69 22.98 -7.00
C TYR A 141 13.93 21.57 -6.46
N ILE A 142 13.74 20.54 -7.30
CA ILE A 142 13.87 19.15 -6.91
C ILE A 142 14.96 18.46 -7.73
N LYS A 143 15.97 17.96 -7.03
CA LYS A 143 17.03 17.13 -7.62
C LYS A 143 16.82 15.66 -7.25
N VAL A 144 16.68 14.78 -8.24
CA VAL A 144 16.60 13.33 -8.00
C VAL A 144 17.95 12.70 -8.32
N LEU A 145 18.56 12.06 -7.33
CA LEU A 145 19.81 11.32 -7.48
C LEU A 145 19.48 9.83 -7.53
N PHE A 146 19.61 9.25 -8.72
CA PHE A 146 19.49 7.81 -8.94
C PHE A 146 20.80 7.09 -8.61
N ASN A 147 20.77 5.78 -8.45
CA ASN A 147 21.89 4.97 -7.95
C ASN A 147 22.47 5.56 -6.65
N ALA A 148 21.62 6.17 -5.82
CA ALA A 148 21.99 6.84 -4.60
C ALA A 148 21.33 6.15 -3.40
N LYS A 149 22.16 5.54 -2.54
CA LYS A 149 21.72 4.78 -1.38
C LYS A 149 22.13 5.51 -0.10
N CYS A 150 21.17 5.77 0.79
CA CYS A 150 21.49 6.22 2.14
C CYS A 150 22.21 5.08 2.90
N VAL A 151 23.41 5.37 3.39
CA VAL A 151 24.27 4.39 4.07
C VAL A 151 24.24 4.60 5.56
N LYS A 152 24.31 5.85 6.01
CA LYS A 152 24.39 6.19 7.42
C LYS A 152 23.77 7.55 7.69
N ILE A 153 23.14 7.68 8.85
CA ILE A 153 22.59 8.93 9.36
C ILE A 153 23.21 9.16 10.73
N ASN A 154 23.83 10.31 10.91
CA ASN A 154 24.47 10.72 12.15
C ASN A 154 23.75 11.92 12.75
N LYS A 155 23.73 11.97 14.07
CA LYS A 155 23.34 13.12 14.84
C LYS A 155 24.62 13.73 15.42
N LEU A 156 24.96 14.93 14.97
CA LEU A 156 26.17 15.65 15.36
C LEU A 156 25.81 16.72 16.37
N ALA A 157 26.36 16.62 17.58
CA ALA A 157 26.29 17.70 18.55
C ALA A 157 27.27 18.81 18.17
N ILE A 158 26.77 20.04 17.95
CA ILE A 158 27.59 21.23 17.77
C ILE A 158 28.05 21.75 19.12
N ASN A 159 27.16 21.70 20.10
CA ASN A 159 27.39 21.96 21.52
C ASN A 159 26.34 21.17 22.33
N ASN A 160 26.29 21.35 23.64
CA ASN A 160 25.35 20.60 24.49
C ASN A 160 23.85 20.90 24.19
N GLU A 161 23.54 21.88 23.37
CA GLU A 161 22.19 22.40 23.14
C GLU A 161 21.75 22.36 21.69
N VAL A 162 22.66 22.19 20.72
CA VAL A 162 22.37 22.19 19.28
C VAL A 162 22.91 20.94 18.62
N GLU A 163 22.03 20.28 17.86
CA GLU A 163 22.36 19.10 17.08
C GLU A 163 22.09 19.35 15.59
N LYS A 164 22.86 18.71 14.72
CA LYS A 164 22.65 18.69 13.25
C LYS A 164 22.51 17.27 12.75
N LEU A 165 21.86 17.11 11.59
CA LEU A 165 21.83 15.86 10.82
C LEU A 165 23.00 15.84 9.83
N GLU A 166 23.70 14.73 9.75
CA GLU A 166 24.61 14.39 8.67
C GLU A 166 24.14 13.07 8.05
N VAL A 167 23.89 13.06 6.75
CA VAL A 167 23.51 11.87 6.00
C VAL A 167 24.61 11.52 5.02
N LEU A 168 25.15 10.30 5.12
CA LEU A 168 26.11 9.75 4.18
C LEU A 168 25.37 8.90 3.15
N ALA A 169 25.49 9.25 1.89
CA ALA A 169 24.96 8.48 0.78
C ALA A 169 26.06 7.97 -0.13
N GLN A 170 25.91 6.74 -0.60
CA GLN A 170 26.70 6.19 -1.70
C GLN A 170 25.97 6.52 -3.01
N VAL A 171 26.64 7.23 -3.92
CA VAL A 171 26.13 7.64 -5.24
C VAL A 171 26.98 6.96 -6.31
N GLY A 172 26.35 6.05 -7.07
CA GLY A 172 27.09 5.15 -7.96
C GLY A 172 27.86 4.08 -7.16
N ASN A 173 28.97 3.58 -7.71
CA ASN A 173 29.69 2.45 -7.13
C ASN A 173 30.56 2.85 -5.94
N ASP A 174 31.33 3.97 -6.04
CA ASP A 174 32.39 4.29 -5.08
C ASP A 174 32.38 5.73 -4.57
N ASN A 175 31.40 6.54 -4.95
CA ASN A 175 31.34 7.94 -4.53
C ASN A 175 30.44 8.10 -3.30
N PHE A 176 31.02 8.64 -2.20
CA PHE A 176 30.30 8.95 -0.98
C PHE A 176 30.08 10.45 -0.86
N VAL A 177 28.82 10.84 -0.71
CA VAL A 177 28.41 12.25 -0.60
C VAL A 177 27.74 12.46 0.76
N LYS A 178 28.10 13.57 1.41
CA LYS A 178 27.51 14.01 2.67
C LYS A 178 26.45 15.07 2.42
N PHE A 179 25.33 14.96 3.14
CA PHE A 179 24.25 15.92 3.16
C PHE A 179 23.99 16.38 4.59
N GLU A 180 23.68 17.65 4.76
CA GLU A 180 23.27 18.25 6.05
C GLU A 180 21.87 18.84 5.89
N PRO A 181 20.79 18.03 5.97
CA PRO A 181 19.42 18.52 5.82
C PRO A 181 18.90 19.19 7.09
N SER A 182 18.04 20.19 6.91
CA SER A 182 17.17 20.70 7.98
C SER A 182 15.93 19.81 8.17
N LEU A 183 15.44 19.21 7.07
CA LEU A 183 14.38 18.21 7.12
C LEU A 183 14.83 16.93 6.39
N LEU A 184 14.86 15.82 7.12
CA LEU A 184 15.06 14.49 6.57
C LEU A 184 13.71 13.77 6.48
N VAL A 185 13.37 13.32 5.29
CA VAL A 185 12.11 12.58 5.04
C VAL A 185 12.43 11.11 4.75
N GLY A 186 11.96 10.21 5.61
CA GLY A 186 12.10 8.77 5.44
C GLY A 186 10.92 8.19 4.64
N CYS A 187 11.17 7.88 3.35
CA CYS A 187 10.27 7.20 2.42
C CYS A 187 10.91 5.93 1.85
N ASP A 188 11.84 5.33 2.59
CA ASP A 188 12.71 4.23 2.17
C ASP A 188 12.11 2.83 2.44
N GLY A 189 10.81 2.78 2.74
CA GLY A 189 10.00 1.57 2.77
C GLY A 189 10.20 0.71 4.02
N LEU A 190 9.73 -0.53 3.96
CA LEU A 190 9.67 -1.44 5.11
C LEU A 190 11.02 -1.64 5.81
N ARG A 191 12.12 -1.72 5.06
CA ARG A 191 13.49 -1.90 5.59
C ARG A 191 14.19 -0.57 5.82
N SER A 192 13.48 0.44 6.26
CA SER A 192 13.92 1.82 6.40
C SER A 192 15.19 1.96 7.24
N VAL A 193 16.21 2.57 6.65
CA VAL A 193 17.42 2.99 7.35
C VAL A 193 17.09 4.17 8.26
N VAL A 194 16.24 5.10 7.80
CA VAL A 194 15.84 6.29 8.57
C VAL A 194 15.14 5.89 9.86
N ARG A 195 14.09 5.06 9.78
CA ARG A 195 13.36 4.59 10.97
C ARG A 195 14.25 3.81 11.93
N ASN A 196 15.10 2.90 11.40
CA ASN A 196 16.00 2.11 12.25
C ASN A 196 16.99 2.99 12.99
N THR A 197 17.52 4.04 12.34
CA THR A 197 18.39 5.03 13.01
C THR A 197 17.65 5.77 14.12
N LEU A 198 16.37 6.15 13.90
CA LEU A 198 15.57 6.78 14.97
C LEU A 198 15.33 5.82 16.14
N ALA A 199 15.15 4.53 15.89
CA ALA A 199 15.02 3.52 16.94
C ALA A 199 16.32 3.37 17.77
N GLU A 200 17.50 3.54 17.16
CA GLU A 200 18.78 3.57 17.85
C GLU A 200 18.98 4.84 18.70
N TRP A 201 18.45 5.98 18.23
CA TRP A 201 18.56 7.26 18.96
C TRP A 201 17.56 7.39 20.10
N GLU A 202 16.55 6.56 20.11
CA GLU A 202 15.52 6.61 21.15
C GLU A 202 16.05 6.10 22.49
N THR A 203 16.12 6.99 23.47
CA THR A 203 16.58 6.68 24.84
C THR A 203 15.43 6.58 25.85
N SER A 204 14.19 6.85 25.42
CA SER A 204 13.02 6.90 26.30
C SER A 204 12.54 5.52 26.79
N GLY A 205 12.97 4.44 26.13
CA GLY A 205 12.47 3.09 26.40
C GLY A 205 11.05 2.82 25.89
N LEU A 206 10.45 3.76 25.17
CA LEU A 206 9.08 3.63 24.62
C LEU A 206 9.02 2.82 23.33
N HIS A 207 10.16 2.56 22.68
CA HIS A 207 10.29 1.79 21.44
C HIS A 207 9.39 2.31 20.30
N LYS A 208 9.18 3.65 20.21
CA LYS A 208 8.24 4.28 19.27
C LYS A 208 8.51 3.97 17.81
N PHE A 209 9.78 3.82 17.42
CA PHE A 209 10.20 3.57 16.05
C PHE A 209 10.35 2.09 15.70
N GLN A 210 10.09 1.17 16.65
CA GLN A 210 10.05 -0.26 16.39
C GLN A 210 8.71 -0.64 15.77
N MET A 211 8.75 -1.53 14.74
CA MET A 211 7.55 -2.01 14.08
C MET A 211 6.78 -2.99 14.96
N GLN A 212 5.56 -2.63 15.29
CA GLN A 212 4.59 -3.49 15.96
C GLN A 212 3.89 -4.37 14.93
N GLN A 213 4.07 -5.68 15.01
CA GLN A 213 3.54 -6.64 14.06
C GLN A 213 2.23 -7.25 14.54
N LEU A 214 1.23 -7.31 13.65
CA LEU A 214 -0.05 -7.97 13.88
C LEU A 214 -0.12 -9.30 13.11
N PRO A 215 -0.71 -10.36 13.67
CA PRO A 215 -0.91 -11.61 12.94
C PRO A 215 -1.97 -11.42 11.85
N SER A 216 -1.75 -11.97 10.65
CA SER A 216 -2.75 -12.05 9.58
C SER A 216 -2.66 -13.36 8.84
N ALA A 217 -3.78 -13.84 8.33
CA ALA A 217 -3.85 -15.09 7.56
C ALA A 217 -3.10 -15.01 6.21
N SER A 218 -2.92 -13.82 5.66
CA SER A 218 -2.16 -13.59 4.43
C SER A 218 -0.67 -13.33 4.67
N SER A 219 -0.25 -13.16 5.92
CA SER A 219 1.17 -12.98 6.26
C SER A 219 2.01 -14.17 5.84
N GLY A 220 3.14 -13.90 5.19
CA GLY A 220 4.09 -14.93 4.76
C GLY A 220 3.66 -15.70 3.51
N LEU A 221 2.52 -15.39 2.87
CA LEU A 221 2.24 -15.91 1.54
C LEU A 221 3.35 -15.49 0.60
N ARG A 222 3.80 -16.44 -0.24
CA ARG A 222 4.81 -16.18 -1.25
C ARG A 222 4.14 -15.80 -2.57
N TYR A 223 4.77 -14.90 -3.30
CA TYR A 223 4.31 -14.51 -4.63
C TYR A 223 5.47 -14.40 -5.60
N LYS A 224 5.17 -14.65 -6.87
CA LYS A 224 5.99 -14.33 -8.02
C LYS A 224 5.10 -13.73 -9.11
N VAL A 225 5.71 -12.98 -10.01
CA VAL A 225 5.01 -12.32 -11.11
C VAL A 225 5.53 -12.87 -12.43
N LEU A 226 4.61 -13.20 -13.33
CA LEU A 226 4.89 -13.54 -14.73
C LEU A 226 4.62 -12.32 -15.61
N SER A 227 5.47 -12.12 -16.60
CA SER A 227 5.24 -11.22 -17.71
C SER A 227 4.72 -12.03 -18.90
N LEU A 228 3.49 -11.84 -19.29
CA LEU A 228 2.84 -12.46 -20.43
C LEU A 228 2.78 -11.49 -21.60
N PRO A 229 2.60 -11.97 -22.85
CA PRO A 229 2.37 -11.08 -23.99
C PRO A 229 1.22 -10.09 -23.74
N PRO A 230 1.13 -8.98 -24.46
CA PRO A 230 0.09 -7.96 -24.25
C PRO A 230 -1.32 -8.51 -24.28
N LYS A 231 -1.63 -9.39 -25.21
CA LYS A 231 -2.96 -10.00 -25.41
C LYS A 231 -2.84 -11.52 -25.34
N PRO A 232 -2.54 -12.10 -24.15
CA PRO A 232 -2.33 -13.55 -24.05
C PRO A 232 -3.62 -14.28 -24.41
N SER A 233 -3.48 -15.41 -25.12
CA SER A 233 -4.60 -16.28 -25.45
C SER A 233 -5.19 -16.93 -24.21
N LEU A 234 -6.52 -16.92 -24.12
CA LEU A 234 -7.29 -17.49 -23.00
C LEU A 234 -7.89 -18.88 -23.32
N ASP A 235 -7.59 -19.42 -24.48
CA ASP A 235 -7.99 -20.77 -24.92
C ASP A 235 -6.92 -21.41 -25.82
N HIS A 236 -7.00 -22.72 -26.01
CA HIS A 236 -6.04 -23.47 -26.83
C HIS A 236 -6.11 -23.17 -28.34
N ARG A 237 -7.24 -22.69 -28.83
CA ARG A 237 -7.46 -22.39 -30.26
C ARG A 237 -6.88 -21.04 -30.64
N GLY A 238 -6.70 -20.14 -29.67
CA GLY A 238 -6.25 -18.76 -29.89
C GLY A 238 -7.37 -17.84 -30.40
N GLU A 239 -8.62 -18.31 -30.30
CA GLU A 239 -9.80 -17.55 -30.74
C GLU A 239 -10.13 -16.41 -29.77
N GLU A 240 -9.77 -16.57 -28.50
CA GLU A 240 -10.05 -15.58 -27.48
C GLU A 240 -8.77 -15.06 -26.81
N GLN A 241 -8.60 -13.76 -26.86
CA GLN A 241 -7.46 -13.06 -26.25
C GLN A 241 -7.91 -12.24 -25.03
N ALA A 242 -6.99 -12.05 -24.07
CA ALA A 242 -7.26 -11.19 -22.93
C ALA A 242 -7.41 -9.72 -23.36
N VAL A 243 -8.50 -9.09 -22.94
CA VAL A 243 -8.72 -7.64 -23.11
C VAL A 243 -7.87 -6.89 -22.09
N SER A 244 -7.14 -5.87 -22.55
CA SER A 244 -6.16 -5.15 -21.70
C SER A 244 -6.77 -4.55 -20.44
N GLU A 245 -7.93 -3.91 -20.52
CA GLU A 245 -8.59 -3.24 -19.40
C GLU A 245 -9.40 -4.18 -18.48
N MET A 246 -9.47 -5.48 -18.78
CA MET A 246 -10.18 -6.46 -17.96
C MET A 246 -9.22 -7.23 -17.04
N ALA A 247 -9.68 -7.59 -15.84
CA ALA A 247 -8.98 -8.52 -14.97
C ALA A 247 -9.47 -9.96 -15.16
N TYR A 248 -8.56 -10.90 -15.04
CA TYR A 248 -8.88 -12.32 -15.13
C TYR A 248 -8.34 -13.07 -13.91
N ILE A 249 -9.11 -14.04 -13.43
CA ILE A 249 -8.64 -15.06 -12.49
C ILE A 249 -8.80 -16.42 -13.15
N VAL A 250 -7.68 -17.03 -13.50
CA VAL A 250 -7.65 -18.40 -14.03
C VAL A 250 -7.55 -19.36 -12.85
N LEU A 251 -8.52 -20.26 -12.74
CA LEU A 251 -8.60 -21.22 -11.64
C LEU A 251 -7.83 -22.49 -12.02
N GLY A 252 -7.04 -23.01 -11.09
CA GLY A 252 -6.29 -24.25 -11.29
C GLY A 252 -7.15 -25.49 -11.22
N ALA A 253 -6.77 -26.53 -11.96
CA ALA A 253 -7.40 -27.83 -11.98
C ALA A 253 -6.98 -28.75 -10.81
N LEU A 254 -5.77 -28.55 -10.27
CA LEU A 254 -5.23 -29.38 -9.20
C LEU A 254 -5.94 -29.07 -7.87
N ARG A 255 -6.41 -30.13 -7.17
CA ARG A 255 -7.23 -29.97 -5.96
C ARG A 255 -6.44 -29.96 -4.65
N ASN A 256 -5.22 -30.48 -4.65
CA ASN A 256 -4.38 -30.51 -3.46
C ASN A 256 -3.96 -29.08 -3.09
N ARG A 257 -4.05 -28.71 -1.80
CA ARG A 257 -3.72 -27.39 -1.27
C ARG A 257 -2.32 -26.93 -1.66
N GLN A 258 -1.33 -27.81 -1.65
CA GLN A 258 0.06 -27.51 -2.01
C GLN A 258 0.31 -27.45 -3.52
N ARG A 259 -0.71 -27.73 -4.34
CA ARG A 259 -0.64 -27.73 -5.80
C ARG A 259 -1.68 -26.85 -6.47
N TYR A 260 -2.70 -26.39 -5.73
CA TYR A 260 -3.76 -25.55 -6.26
C TYR A 260 -3.26 -24.12 -6.45
N LEU A 261 -3.30 -23.65 -7.66
CA LEU A 261 -2.94 -22.27 -8.03
C LEU A 261 -4.12 -21.50 -8.59
N ARG A 262 -3.96 -20.19 -8.54
CA ARG A 262 -4.72 -19.22 -9.34
C ARG A 262 -3.72 -18.33 -10.05
N LEU A 263 -4.04 -17.97 -11.29
CA LEU A 263 -3.29 -16.98 -12.04
C LEU A 263 -4.17 -15.71 -12.16
N GLY A 264 -3.70 -14.62 -11.60
CA GLY A 264 -4.41 -13.34 -11.63
C GLY A 264 -3.78 -12.42 -12.67
N LEU A 265 -4.49 -12.14 -13.78
CA LEU A 265 -4.07 -11.17 -14.77
C LEU A 265 -4.64 -9.79 -14.41
N LEU A 266 -3.76 -8.84 -14.19
CA LEU A 266 -4.13 -7.47 -13.81
C LEU A 266 -4.42 -6.63 -15.06
N PRO A 267 -5.32 -5.63 -14.98
CA PRO A 267 -5.60 -4.75 -16.10
C PRO A 267 -4.42 -3.81 -16.38
N VAL A 268 -4.24 -3.46 -17.65
CA VAL A 268 -3.29 -2.44 -18.10
C VAL A 268 -3.99 -1.52 -19.07
N LYS A 269 -3.61 -0.23 -19.10
CA LYS A 269 -4.26 0.76 -19.97
C LYS A 269 -3.79 0.65 -21.42
N ASP A 270 -2.49 0.51 -21.61
CA ASP A 270 -1.91 0.34 -22.93
C ASP A 270 -2.12 -1.11 -23.39
N PRO A 271 -2.85 -1.35 -24.51
CA PRO A 271 -3.10 -2.69 -25.01
C PRO A 271 -1.85 -3.39 -25.57
N GLU A 272 -0.76 -2.68 -25.77
CA GLU A 272 0.53 -3.23 -26.23
C GLU A 272 1.53 -3.45 -25.07
N GLU A 273 1.15 -3.08 -23.83
CA GLU A 273 1.97 -3.37 -22.65
C GLU A 273 1.87 -4.86 -22.26
N PRO A 274 2.98 -5.53 -21.90
CA PRO A 274 2.95 -6.89 -21.39
C PRO A 274 2.02 -7.05 -20.19
N ARG A 275 1.28 -8.16 -20.14
CA ARG A 275 0.36 -8.45 -19.05
C ARG A 275 1.09 -9.03 -17.85
N THR A 276 0.89 -8.39 -16.72
CA THR A 276 1.34 -8.91 -15.44
C THR A 276 0.39 -10.00 -14.94
N ALA A 277 0.93 -11.18 -14.64
CA ALA A 277 0.17 -12.28 -14.04
C ALA A 277 0.76 -12.68 -12.69
N ASN A 278 -0.05 -12.56 -11.64
CA ASN A 278 0.36 -12.86 -10.27
C ASN A 278 0.09 -14.32 -9.91
N VAL A 279 1.12 -14.98 -9.37
CA VAL A 279 1.06 -16.28 -8.73
C VAL A 279 1.27 -16.09 -7.23
N ILE A 280 0.25 -16.37 -6.43
CA ILE A 280 0.28 -16.22 -4.97
C ILE A 280 -0.12 -17.56 -4.35
N ALA A 281 0.72 -18.11 -3.48
CA ALA A 281 0.46 -19.37 -2.82
C ALA A 281 1.13 -19.46 -1.44
N LEU A 282 0.83 -20.54 -0.71
CA LEU A 282 1.46 -20.85 0.57
C LEU A 282 2.97 -21.03 0.42
N PRO A 283 3.78 -20.77 1.45
CA PRO A 283 5.24 -20.92 1.40
C PRO A 283 5.71 -22.33 1.06
N ASP A 284 4.92 -23.35 1.43
CA ASP A 284 5.19 -24.78 1.19
C ASP A 284 4.61 -25.31 -0.14
N HIS A 285 4.19 -24.43 -1.04
CA HIS A 285 3.58 -24.82 -2.31
C HIS A 285 4.62 -25.36 -3.30
N GLU A 286 4.28 -26.45 -4.01
CA GLU A 286 5.15 -27.17 -4.98
C GLU A 286 5.76 -26.23 -6.04
N VAL A 287 5.04 -25.21 -6.50
CA VAL A 287 5.52 -24.27 -7.54
C VAL A 287 6.83 -23.57 -7.17
N TRP A 288 7.11 -23.43 -5.87
CA TRP A 288 8.33 -22.76 -5.38
C TRP A 288 9.58 -23.64 -5.40
N THR A 289 9.42 -24.95 -5.58
CA THR A 289 10.53 -25.93 -5.63
C THR A 289 10.97 -26.24 -7.04
N LEU A 290 10.26 -25.73 -8.06
CA LEU A 290 10.60 -25.95 -9.46
C LEU A 290 11.83 -25.14 -9.85
N GLN A 291 12.82 -25.80 -10.48
CA GLN A 291 14.17 -25.25 -10.68
C GLN A 291 14.42 -24.70 -12.09
N ASP A 292 13.61 -25.09 -13.07
CA ASP A 292 13.80 -24.75 -14.49
C ASP A 292 12.48 -24.48 -15.20
N GLY A 293 12.56 -23.87 -16.38
CA GLY A 293 11.39 -23.49 -17.17
C GLY A 293 10.58 -24.69 -17.65
N GLU A 294 11.20 -25.85 -17.93
CA GLU A 294 10.46 -27.01 -18.38
C GLU A 294 9.65 -27.64 -17.23
N ALA A 295 10.15 -27.60 -16.01
CA ALA A 295 9.37 -27.97 -14.83
C ALA A 295 8.17 -27.05 -14.61
N ILE A 296 8.35 -25.71 -14.84
CA ILE A 296 7.26 -24.73 -14.81
C ILE A 296 6.22 -25.05 -15.87
N TYR A 297 6.62 -25.31 -17.12
CA TYR A 297 5.69 -25.68 -18.19
C TYR A 297 4.86 -26.90 -17.82
N ARG A 298 5.50 -28.01 -17.44
CA ARG A 298 4.80 -29.26 -17.04
C ARG A 298 3.84 -29.06 -15.88
N PHE A 299 4.20 -28.20 -14.91
CA PHE A 299 3.35 -27.91 -13.78
C PHE A 299 2.17 -27.00 -14.17
N PHE A 300 2.41 -25.96 -14.97
CA PHE A 300 1.38 -25.02 -15.40
C PHE A 300 0.40 -25.64 -16.41
N GLU A 301 0.84 -26.49 -17.31
CA GLU A 301 -0.02 -27.26 -18.21
C GLU A 301 -1.02 -28.15 -17.44
N LYS A 302 -0.55 -28.77 -16.34
CA LYS A 302 -1.43 -29.54 -15.44
C LYS A 302 -2.33 -28.64 -14.59
N SER A 303 -1.81 -27.50 -14.15
CA SER A 303 -2.54 -26.56 -13.29
C SER A 303 -3.59 -25.78 -14.06
N PHE A 304 -3.31 -25.40 -15.30
CA PHE A 304 -4.16 -24.56 -16.14
C PHE A 304 -4.41 -25.19 -17.51
N PRO A 305 -5.10 -26.37 -17.55
CA PRO A 305 -5.33 -27.08 -18.82
C PRO A 305 -6.15 -26.31 -19.83
N GLN A 306 -6.85 -25.24 -19.42
CA GLN A 306 -7.61 -24.36 -20.27
C GLN A 306 -6.75 -23.35 -21.05
N LEU A 307 -5.48 -23.15 -20.66
CA LEU A 307 -4.59 -22.17 -21.29
C LEU A 307 -3.53 -22.83 -22.17
N PRO A 308 -3.14 -22.21 -23.29
CA PRO A 308 -2.05 -22.68 -24.15
C PRO A 308 -0.70 -22.21 -23.56
N ILE A 309 -0.27 -22.80 -22.43
CA ILE A 309 0.85 -22.32 -21.59
C ILE A 309 2.11 -22.04 -22.42
N ARG A 310 2.52 -22.97 -23.32
CA ARG A 310 3.73 -22.79 -24.14
C ARG A 310 3.61 -21.71 -25.22
N LYS A 311 2.40 -21.24 -25.53
CA LYS A 311 2.19 -20.12 -26.46
C LYS A 311 2.20 -18.76 -25.77
N ILE A 312 1.76 -18.71 -24.49
CA ILE A 312 1.63 -17.47 -23.73
C ILE A 312 2.77 -17.18 -22.77
N LEU A 313 3.63 -18.16 -22.52
CA LEU A 313 4.79 -18.04 -21.64
C LEU A 313 6.04 -18.38 -22.44
N SER A 314 6.98 -17.44 -22.58
CA SER A 314 8.22 -17.67 -23.29
C SER A 314 9.17 -18.55 -22.46
N PRO A 315 10.12 -19.28 -23.10
CA PRO A 315 11.11 -20.08 -22.38
C PRO A 315 11.95 -19.27 -21.41
N GLU A 316 12.35 -18.05 -21.80
CA GLU A 316 13.15 -17.14 -20.98
C GLU A 316 12.38 -16.71 -19.74
N GLU A 317 11.08 -16.43 -19.89
CA GLU A 317 10.22 -16.02 -18.78
C GLU A 317 9.90 -17.20 -17.85
N ALA A 318 9.74 -18.42 -18.38
CA ALA A 318 9.56 -19.62 -17.58
C ALA A 318 10.82 -19.89 -16.72
N ASP A 319 12.01 -19.76 -17.32
CA ASP A 319 13.29 -19.91 -16.62
C ASP A 319 13.52 -18.79 -15.59
N ARG A 320 13.20 -17.53 -15.95
CA ARG A 320 13.26 -16.42 -15.02
C ARG A 320 12.37 -16.65 -13.80
N PHE A 321 11.11 -17.08 -14.04
CA PHE A 321 10.17 -17.38 -12.97
C PHE A 321 10.65 -18.52 -12.07
N ALA A 322 11.22 -19.57 -12.64
CA ALA A 322 11.79 -20.67 -11.86
C ALA A 322 12.91 -20.19 -10.93
N LYS A 323 13.84 -19.38 -11.45
CA LYS A 323 15.06 -18.92 -10.76
C LYS A 323 14.83 -17.73 -9.85
N SER A 324 13.75 -16.96 -10.05
CA SER A 324 13.46 -15.77 -9.24
C SER A 324 13.14 -16.13 -7.79
N GLU A 325 13.52 -15.25 -6.87
CA GLU A 325 13.16 -15.42 -5.45
C GLU A 325 11.69 -15.07 -5.19
N GLY A 326 11.14 -14.12 -5.97
CA GLY A 326 9.82 -13.55 -5.72
C GLY A 326 9.80 -12.70 -4.44
N GLY A 327 8.64 -12.66 -3.79
CA GLY A 327 8.48 -11.93 -2.54
C GLY A 327 7.56 -12.65 -1.56
N TYR A 328 7.50 -12.09 -0.35
CA TYR A 328 6.60 -12.54 0.70
C TYR A 328 5.68 -11.40 1.14
N PHE A 329 4.45 -11.71 1.43
CA PHE A 329 3.55 -10.75 2.02
C PHE A 329 4.01 -10.43 3.45
N PRO A 330 4.20 -9.16 3.78
CA PRO A 330 4.59 -8.75 5.12
C PRO A 330 3.48 -9.07 6.12
N LYS A 331 3.83 -9.11 7.40
CA LYS A 331 2.82 -8.99 8.45
C LYS A 331 2.29 -7.55 8.45
N PRO A 332 0.99 -7.34 8.70
CA PRO A 332 0.51 -5.99 9.01
C PRO A 332 1.32 -5.43 10.17
N GLN A 333 1.90 -4.25 10.01
CA GLN A 333 2.78 -3.66 10.99
C GLN A 333 2.82 -2.15 10.89
N TYR A 334 3.06 -1.48 12.01
CA TYR A 334 3.19 -0.04 12.12
C TYR A 334 4.20 0.34 13.21
N CYS A 335 4.67 1.59 13.22
CA CYS A 335 5.40 2.16 14.35
C CYS A 335 4.62 3.32 14.99
N ASP A 336 4.89 3.60 16.26
CA ASP A 336 4.21 4.66 17.02
C ASP A 336 4.85 6.04 16.85
N GLY A 337 6.11 6.10 16.42
CA GLY A 337 6.83 7.35 16.16
C GLY A 337 6.81 7.68 14.68
N LEU A 338 6.28 8.85 14.31
CA LEU A 338 6.23 9.31 12.92
C LEU A 338 7.19 10.47 12.64
N GLN A 339 7.78 11.05 13.69
CA GLN A 339 8.71 12.16 13.60
C GLN A 339 9.73 12.17 14.74
N PHE A 340 10.81 12.92 14.54
CA PHE A 340 11.84 13.17 15.53
C PHE A 340 12.41 14.58 15.34
N LEU A 341 12.37 15.41 16.39
CA LEU A 341 12.98 16.72 16.40
C LEU A 341 14.33 16.65 17.13
N LEU A 342 15.36 17.21 16.53
CA LEU A 342 16.66 17.34 17.16
C LEU A 342 16.64 18.46 18.21
N LYS A 343 17.55 18.39 19.18
CA LYS A 343 17.76 19.45 20.17
C LYS A 343 18.14 20.75 19.48
N HIS A 344 17.42 21.79 19.83
CA HIS A 344 17.59 23.11 19.26
C HIS A 344 17.34 24.18 20.31
N LYS A 345 18.22 25.19 20.38
CA LYS A 345 18.11 26.29 21.32
C LYS A 345 17.24 27.40 20.73
N PRO A 346 16.15 27.82 21.37
CA PRO A 346 15.22 28.81 20.82
C PRO A 346 15.74 30.26 20.88
N GLU A 347 17.01 30.51 21.15
CA GLU A 347 17.54 31.87 21.42
C GLU A 347 17.59 32.81 20.21
N THR A 348 17.37 32.35 19.00
CA THR A 348 17.23 33.21 17.85
C THR A 348 15.90 32.92 17.15
N GLN A 349 15.07 33.93 16.94
CA GLN A 349 13.86 33.82 16.10
C GLN A 349 14.14 33.25 14.69
N ASP A 350 15.40 33.11 14.36
CA ASP A 350 15.97 32.73 13.07
C ASP A 350 16.46 31.28 12.96
N ALA A 351 16.55 30.53 14.06
CA ALA A 351 17.08 29.18 14.00
C ALA A 351 15.96 28.19 13.70
N SER A 352 15.94 27.68 12.48
CA SER A 352 14.99 26.68 12.03
C SER A 352 15.25 25.34 12.71
N ALA A 353 14.19 24.70 13.21
CA ALA A 353 14.26 23.37 13.76
C ALA A 353 14.78 22.35 12.72
N VAL A 354 15.61 21.42 13.18
CA VAL A 354 16.06 20.27 12.39
C VAL A 354 15.24 19.06 12.80
N GLY A 355 14.67 18.36 11.81
CA GLY A 355 13.79 17.25 12.11
C GLY A 355 13.81 16.12 11.09
N VAL A 356 13.22 15.00 11.51
CA VAL A 356 13.00 13.81 10.68
C VAL A 356 11.51 13.49 10.68
N VAL A 357 10.96 13.15 9.51
CA VAL A 357 9.59 12.68 9.36
C VAL A 357 9.57 11.38 8.55
N LEU A 358 8.69 10.46 8.92
CA LEU A 358 8.53 9.16 8.28
C LEU A 358 7.17 9.07 7.59
N LEU A 359 7.11 8.46 6.37
CA LEU A 359 5.89 8.31 5.58
C LEU A 359 5.86 6.97 4.83
N GLY A 360 4.66 6.48 4.52
CA GLY A 360 4.41 5.29 3.71
C GLY A 360 4.85 4.00 4.39
N ASP A 361 5.39 3.06 3.61
CA ASP A 361 5.81 1.74 4.13
C ASP A 361 6.88 1.83 5.23
N THR A 362 7.45 2.99 5.44
CA THR A 362 8.38 3.27 6.56
C THR A 362 7.65 3.24 7.90
N ILE A 363 6.39 3.68 7.96
CA ILE A 363 5.59 3.76 9.19
C ILE A 363 4.49 2.70 9.27
N HIS A 364 3.95 2.24 8.15
CA HIS A 364 2.93 1.19 8.07
C HIS A 364 3.12 0.33 6.82
N CYS A 365 3.10 -0.98 6.99
CA CYS A 365 3.19 -1.91 5.88
C CYS A 365 2.29 -3.11 6.15
N PHE A 366 1.60 -3.60 5.14
CA PHE A 366 0.68 -4.72 5.26
C PHE A 366 0.49 -5.44 3.91
N PRO A 367 -0.07 -6.67 3.90
CA PRO A 367 -0.40 -7.38 2.68
C PRO A 367 -1.34 -6.58 1.78
N PRO A 368 -1.33 -6.79 0.45
CA PRO A 368 -2.15 -6.04 -0.49
C PRO A 368 -3.65 -6.38 -0.45
N ASP A 369 -4.12 -7.04 0.61
CA ASP A 369 -5.46 -7.62 0.77
C ASP A 369 -6.61 -6.65 0.56
N ILE A 370 -6.39 -5.39 0.92
CA ILE A 370 -7.38 -4.32 0.87
C ILE A 370 -7.05 -3.22 -0.14
N GLY A 371 -5.92 -3.34 -0.87
CA GLY A 371 -5.51 -2.37 -1.88
C GLY A 371 -5.21 -0.96 -1.36
N GLN A 372 -4.85 -0.82 -0.08
CA GLN A 372 -4.71 0.50 0.56
C GLN A 372 -3.26 0.96 0.78
N GLY A 373 -2.25 0.13 0.48
CA GLY A 373 -0.85 0.50 0.76
C GLY A 373 -0.45 1.85 0.17
N VAL A 374 -0.60 2.03 -1.13
CA VAL A 374 -0.28 3.29 -1.81
C VAL A 374 -1.23 4.42 -1.40
N ASN A 375 -2.53 4.16 -1.24
CA ASN A 375 -3.51 5.19 -0.87
C ASN A 375 -3.22 5.76 0.54
N ALA A 376 -2.89 4.89 1.49
CA ALA A 376 -2.49 5.30 2.84
C ALA A 376 -1.18 6.11 2.82
N ALA A 377 -0.20 5.67 2.01
CA ALA A 377 1.08 6.35 1.85
C ALA A 377 0.93 7.76 1.22
N LEU A 378 0.03 7.92 0.25
CA LEU A 378 -0.29 9.24 -0.33
C LEU A 378 -1.08 10.12 0.64
N GLU A 379 -1.92 9.51 1.48
CA GLU A 379 -2.63 10.24 2.53
C GLU A 379 -1.68 10.73 3.64
N ASP A 380 -0.61 9.99 3.98
CA ASP A 380 0.44 10.47 4.88
C ASP A 380 1.02 11.80 4.38
N VAL A 381 1.28 11.88 3.07
CA VAL A 381 1.80 13.10 2.43
C VAL A 381 0.78 14.26 2.49
N CYS A 382 -0.51 13.96 2.29
CA CYS A 382 -1.57 14.96 2.42
C CYS A 382 -1.68 15.49 3.86
N VAL A 383 -1.59 14.61 4.87
CA VAL A 383 -1.65 15.02 6.28
C VAL A 383 -0.41 15.81 6.70
N LEU A 384 0.79 15.45 6.18
CA LEU A 384 1.99 16.26 6.37
C LEU A 384 1.82 17.66 5.76
N ASN A 385 1.25 17.76 4.55
CA ASN A 385 0.94 19.04 3.91
C ASN A 385 -0.04 19.89 4.75
N GLU A 386 -1.05 19.26 5.32
CA GLU A 386 -2.00 19.92 6.22
C GLU A 386 -1.30 20.44 7.48
N ALA A 387 -0.47 19.62 8.12
CA ALA A 387 0.29 20.01 9.31
C ALA A 387 1.24 21.19 9.02
N LEU A 388 1.95 21.15 7.88
CA LEU A 388 2.79 22.26 7.43
C LEU A 388 1.97 23.54 7.19
N ALA A 389 0.78 23.43 6.59
CA ALA A 389 -0.09 24.56 6.35
C ALA A 389 -0.59 25.19 7.66
N GLN A 390 -1.06 24.39 8.61
CA GLN A 390 -1.56 24.85 9.90
C GLN A 390 -0.45 25.48 10.77
N SER A 391 0.79 25.05 10.58
CA SER A 391 1.96 25.53 11.33
C SER A 391 2.76 26.61 10.59
N HIS A 392 2.24 27.14 9.48
CA HIS A 392 2.94 28.11 8.65
C HIS A 392 4.37 27.67 8.30
N ASP A 393 4.53 26.39 7.91
CA ASP A 393 5.77 25.72 7.56
C ASP A 393 6.84 25.69 8.68
N ASN A 394 6.45 25.93 9.93
CA ASN A 394 7.32 25.80 11.09
C ASN A 394 7.50 24.32 11.47
N LEU A 395 8.66 23.74 11.17
CA LEU A 395 8.94 22.32 11.38
C LEU A 395 8.80 21.89 12.85
N SER A 396 9.14 22.75 13.83
CA SER A 396 9.01 22.42 15.25
C SER A 396 7.58 22.21 15.71
N GLN A 397 6.62 22.80 15.00
CA GLN A 397 5.18 22.66 15.23
C GLN A 397 4.56 21.65 14.27
N ALA A 398 4.95 21.69 12.99
CA ALA A 398 4.37 20.84 11.94
C ALA A 398 4.61 19.36 12.18
N LEU A 399 5.82 18.95 12.58
CA LEU A 399 6.13 17.53 12.72
C LEU A 399 5.38 16.86 13.88
N PRO A 400 5.31 17.44 15.10
CA PRO A 400 4.43 16.90 16.15
C PRO A 400 2.94 16.94 15.78
N LEU A 401 2.49 17.97 15.06
CA LEU A 401 1.11 18.06 14.59
C LEU A 401 0.81 16.93 13.59
N TYR A 402 1.69 16.70 12.62
CA TYR A 402 1.57 15.57 11.69
C TYR A 402 1.41 14.21 12.44
N GLU A 403 2.28 13.93 13.41
CA GLU A 403 2.18 12.71 14.22
C GLU A 403 0.82 12.63 14.93
N SER A 404 0.36 13.71 15.54
CA SER A 404 -0.91 13.75 16.26
C SER A 404 -2.13 13.53 15.36
N LEU A 405 -2.11 14.06 14.15
CA LEU A 405 -3.19 13.93 13.16
C LEU A 405 -3.22 12.54 12.51
N ARG A 406 -2.04 11.90 12.32
CA ARG A 406 -1.92 10.72 11.49
C ARG A 406 -1.82 9.38 12.23
N LEU A 407 -1.24 9.36 13.43
CA LEU A 407 -0.92 8.12 14.13
C LEU A 407 -2.13 7.19 14.35
N ALA A 408 -3.28 7.74 14.67
CA ALA A 408 -4.50 6.96 14.88
C ALA A 408 -4.93 6.22 13.60
N ASP A 409 -4.83 6.87 12.45
CA ASP A 409 -5.15 6.28 11.14
C ASP A 409 -4.12 5.25 10.69
N VAL A 410 -2.83 5.44 11.00
CA VAL A 410 -1.76 4.46 10.76
C VAL A 410 -2.06 3.14 11.50
N LYS A 411 -2.44 3.21 12.77
CA LYS A 411 -2.86 2.04 13.56
C LYS A 411 -4.12 1.39 13.00
N ALA A 412 -5.09 2.22 12.64
CA ALA A 412 -6.38 1.75 12.14
C ALA A 412 -6.27 1.06 10.78
N VAL A 413 -5.54 1.62 9.80
CA VAL A 413 -5.38 0.97 8.49
C VAL A 413 -4.66 -0.37 8.59
N THR A 414 -3.66 -0.46 9.47
CA THR A 414 -2.94 -1.71 9.72
C THR A 414 -3.87 -2.77 10.33
N LYS A 415 -4.74 -2.37 11.28
CA LYS A 415 -5.76 -3.25 11.86
C LYS A 415 -6.83 -3.66 10.83
N LEU A 416 -7.27 -2.72 9.99
CA LEU A 416 -8.20 -3.00 8.90
C LEU A 416 -7.61 -4.01 7.90
N ALA A 417 -6.32 -3.88 7.55
CA ALA A 417 -5.63 -4.85 6.70
C ALA A 417 -5.60 -6.26 7.32
N GLN A 418 -5.50 -6.35 8.65
CA GLN A 418 -5.57 -7.63 9.36
C GLN A 418 -6.93 -8.32 9.23
N ILE A 419 -8.04 -7.56 9.26
CA ILE A 419 -9.40 -8.14 9.47
C ILE A 419 -10.30 -8.10 8.24
N ALA A 420 -10.08 -7.18 7.28
CA ALA A 420 -11.05 -6.90 6.23
C ALA A 420 -11.19 -8.05 5.21
N PHE A 421 -10.09 -8.56 4.65
CA PHE A 421 -10.13 -9.62 3.63
C PHE A 421 -8.95 -10.62 3.68
N PRO A 422 -8.55 -11.15 4.84
CA PRO A 422 -7.31 -11.90 4.99
C PRO A 422 -7.34 -13.32 4.43
N TRP A 423 -8.53 -13.90 4.10
CA TRP A 423 -8.70 -15.29 3.68
C TRP A 423 -8.94 -15.46 2.17
N GLN A 424 -8.63 -14.46 1.36
CA GLN A 424 -8.96 -14.45 -0.07
C GLN A 424 -8.13 -15.40 -0.94
N TYR A 425 -7.00 -15.87 -0.45
CA TYR A 425 -6.06 -16.70 -1.22
C TYR A 425 -6.25 -18.22 -1.02
N GLY A 426 -7.30 -18.62 -0.32
CA GLY A 426 -7.60 -20.04 -0.12
C GLY A 426 -6.69 -20.74 0.89
N GLN A 427 -6.09 -20.01 1.81
CA GLN A 427 -5.13 -20.52 2.80
C GLN A 427 -5.71 -21.63 3.69
N ASN A 428 -6.97 -21.53 4.08
CA ASN A 428 -7.69 -22.53 4.86
C ASN A 428 -9.17 -22.54 4.47
N PRO A 429 -9.68 -23.60 3.81
CA PRO A 429 -11.05 -23.65 3.31
C PRO A 429 -12.12 -23.47 4.39
N PHE A 430 -11.94 -24.07 5.58
CA PHE A 430 -12.89 -23.94 6.68
C PHE A 430 -12.95 -22.50 7.20
N ARG A 431 -11.80 -21.90 7.47
CA ARG A 431 -11.73 -20.50 7.95
C ARG A 431 -12.22 -19.51 6.90
N THR A 432 -11.94 -19.76 5.62
CA THR A 432 -12.46 -18.97 4.51
C THR A 432 -14.00 -19.02 4.48
N LYS A 433 -14.59 -20.20 4.65
CA LYS A 433 -16.05 -20.36 4.70
C LYS A 433 -16.67 -19.63 5.91
N LEU A 434 -16.08 -19.79 7.09
CA LEU A 434 -16.55 -19.11 8.31
C LEU A 434 -16.45 -17.58 8.18
N TRP A 435 -15.32 -17.09 7.64
CA TRP A 435 -15.16 -15.67 7.35
C TRP A 435 -16.21 -15.16 6.34
N SER A 436 -16.48 -15.93 5.28
CA SER A 436 -17.48 -15.58 4.28
C SER A 436 -18.89 -15.49 4.88
N ILE A 437 -19.27 -16.43 5.75
CA ILE A 437 -20.57 -16.40 6.47
C ILE A 437 -20.68 -15.12 7.29
N ASN A 438 -19.64 -14.78 8.07
CA ASN A 438 -19.62 -13.54 8.86
C ASN A 438 -19.70 -12.29 7.97
N PHE A 439 -18.98 -12.29 6.85
CA PHE A 439 -19.00 -11.19 5.89
C PHE A 439 -20.40 -10.94 5.30
N PHE A 440 -21.06 -12.00 4.82
CA PHE A 440 -22.41 -11.89 4.27
C PHE A 440 -23.45 -11.57 5.34
N LEU A 441 -23.32 -12.13 6.54
CA LEU A 441 -24.20 -11.78 7.67
C LEU A 441 -24.16 -10.27 7.97
N ARG A 442 -22.95 -9.71 8.08
CA ARG A 442 -22.77 -8.26 8.29
C ARG A 442 -23.35 -7.43 7.15
N LEU A 443 -23.17 -7.88 5.91
CA LEU A 443 -23.72 -7.20 4.74
C LEU A 443 -25.26 -7.18 4.77
N VAL A 444 -25.90 -8.29 5.10
CA VAL A 444 -27.37 -8.37 5.23
C VAL A 444 -27.86 -7.52 6.40
N LEU A 445 -27.26 -7.66 7.57
CA LEU A 445 -27.65 -6.89 8.77
C LEU A 445 -27.47 -5.38 8.57
N SER A 446 -26.42 -4.94 7.91
CA SER A 446 -26.21 -3.52 7.62
C SER A 446 -27.26 -2.93 6.68
N ARG A 447 -27.92 -3.76 5.85
CA ARG A 447 -29.05 -3.33 4.99
C ARG A 447 -30.38 -3.34 5.71
N LEU A 448 -30.60 -4.34 6.57
CA LEU A 448 -31.87 -4.49 7.29
C LEU A 448 -31.96 -3.59 8.53
N LEU A 449 -30.84 -3.40 9.24
CA LEU A 449 -30.75 -2.66 10.51
C LEU A 449 -29.56 -1.68 10.47
N PRO A 450 -29.56 -0.67 9.57
CA PRO A 450 -28.41 0.22 9.33
C PRO A 450 -28.04 1.09 10.53
N PHE A 451 -28.96 1.27 11.49
CA PHE A 451 -28.71 2.03 12.73
C PHE A 451 -27.93 1.22 13.79
N LEU A 452 -27.90 -0.13 13.67
CA LEU A 452 -27.17 -1.03 14.58
C LEU A 452 -25.91 -1.61 13.96
N PHE A 453 -25.90 -1.86 12.65
CA PHE A 453 -24.83 -2.58 11.95
C PHE A 453 -24.30 -1.77 10.80
N TYR A 454 -22.98 -1.67 10.73
CA TYR A 454 -22.25 -1.10 9.58
C TYR A 454 -21.85 -2.19 8.60
N PRO A 455 -21.68 -1.85 7.32
CA PRO A 455 -21.16 -2.77 6.30
C PRO A 455 -19.79 -3.38 6.69
N PRO A 456 -19.40 -4.52 6.09
CA PRO A 456 -18.06 -5.06 6.25
C PRO A 456 -16.97 -4.04 5.94
N ALA A 457 -15.83 -4.14 6.64
CA ALA A 457 -14.69 -3.22 6.51
C ALA A 457 -14.26 -3.00 5.05
N PHE A 458 -14.23 -4.06 4.24
CA PHE A 458 -13.88 -3.99 2.82
C PHE A 458 -14.70 -2.97 2.02
N PHE A 459 -15.96 -2.76 2.38
CA PHE A 459 -16.82 -1.77 1.73
C PHE A 459 -16.66 -0.38 2.33
N LEU A 460 -16.52 -0.27 3.65
CA LEU A 460 -16.31 1.02 4.31
C LEU A 460 -14.99 1.68 3.87
N ILE A 461 -13.95 0.90 3.61
CA ILE A 461 -12.65 1.40 3.13
C ILE A 461 -12.79 2.15 1.79
N GLN A 462 -13.77 1.80 0.95
CA GLN A 462 -14.02 2.49 -0.32
C GLN A 462 -14.55 3.92 -0.13
N ASN A 463 -15.08 4.25 1.04
CA ASN A 463 -15.49 5.61 1.37
C ASN A 463 -14.28 6.43 1.84
N TYR A 464 -13.72 7.21 0.91
CA TYR A 464 -12.52 8.03 1.15
C TYR A 464 -12.77 9.27 2.02
N GLN A 465 -14.02 9.60 2.33
CA GLN A 465 -14.40 10.69 3.22
C GLN A 465 -14.26 10.31 4.70
N LEU A 466 -14.35 9.02 5.02
CA LEU A 466 -14.12 8.51 6.37
C LEU A 466 -12.62 8.30 6.60
N SER A 467 -12.12 8.68 7.77
CA SER A 467 -10.78 8.29 8.21
C SER A 467 -10.69 6.78 8.46
N TYR A 468 -9.50 6.21 8.43
CA TYR A 468 -9.34 4.78 8.78
C TYR A 468 -9.76 4.48 10.21
N GLN A 469 -9.54 5.44 11.12
CA GLN A 469 -9.97 5.32 12.52
C GLN A 469 -11.49 5.26 12.62
N GLU A 470 -12.22 6.13 11.93
CA GLU A 470 -13.69 6.12 11.92
C GLU A 470 -14.23 4.81 11.35
N ILE A 471 -13.60 4.30 10.27
CA ILE A 471 -13.95 3.00 9.70
C ILE A 471 -13.74 1.88 10.71
N LEU A 472 -12.60 1.86 11.41
CA LEU A 472 -12.30 0.84 12.40
C LEU A 472 -13.32 0.86 13.54
N VAL A 473 -13.66 2.03 14.08
CA VAL A 473 -14.66 2.21 15.13
C VAL A 473 -16.03 1.64 14.69
N LYS A 474 -16.47 1.93 13.46
CA LYS A 474 -17.73 1.40 12.91
C LYS A 474 -17.71 -0.14 12.83
N VAL A 475 -16.58 -0.72 12.38
CA VAL A 475 -16.41 -2.18 12.26
C VAL A 475 -16.40 -2.85 13.64
N GLU A 476 -15.72 -2.26 14.61
CA GLU A 476 -15.65 -2.77 15.98
C GLU A 476 -16.99 -2.68 16.68
N ARG A 477 -17.73 -1.58 16.51
CA ARG A 477 -19.10 -1.44 17.03
C ARG A 477 -20.02 -2.56 16.52
N THR A 478 -19.98 -2.86 15.21
CA THR A 478 -20.74 -3.98 14.65
C THR A 478 -20.32 -5.32 15.28
N SER A 479 -19.01 -5.52 15.52
CA SER A 479 -18.50 -6.74 16.14
C SER A 479 -18.98 -6.89 17.58
N GLN A 480 -18.96 -5.82 18.36
CA GLN A 480 -19.45 -5.78 19.74
C GLN A 480 -20.95 -6.07 19.81
N THR A 481 -21.74 -5.43 18.92
CA THR A 481 -23.20 -5.69 18.83
C THR A 481 -23.51 -7.15 18.52
N LEU A 482 -22.81 -7.74 17.53
CA LEU A 482 -22.96 -9.18 17.20
C LEU A 482 -22.57 -10.09 18.37
N TYR A 483 -21.51 -9.75 19.09
CA TYR A 483 -21.08 -10.51 20.27
C TYR A 483 -22.14 -10.48 21.38
N VAL A 484 -22.66 -9.31 21.72
CA VAL A 484 -23.71 -9.15 22.75
C VAL A 484 -24.98 -9.91 22.35
N LEU A 485 -25.42 -9.76 21.10
CA LEU A 485 -26.61 -10.50 20.60
C LEU A 485 -26.38 -12.01 20.65
N GLY A 486 -25.20 -12.49 20.28
CA GLY A 486 -24.85 -13.91 20.38
C GLY A 486 -24.89 -14.44 21.81
N LEU A 487 -24.43 -13.65 22.78
CA LEU A 487 -24.54 -14.01 24.21
C LEU A 487 -25.98 -14.05 24.68
N VAL A 488 -26.80 -13.06 24.35
CA VAL A 488 -28.23 -13.00 24.75
C VAL A 488 -28.96 -14.19 24.16
N ILE A 489 -28.79 -14.51 22.89
CA ILE A 489 -29.41 -15.67 22.24
C ILE A 489 -28.95 -16.98 22.89
N GLY A 490 -27.64 -17.13 23.12
CA GLY A 490 -27.05 -18.31 23.76
C GLY A 490 -27.59 -18.55 25.16
N CYS A 491 -27.65 -17.50 25.99
CA CYS A 491 -28.26 -17.57 27.32
C CYS A 491 -29.75 -17.90 27.24
N GLY A 492 -30.48 -17.30 26.32
CA GLY A 492 -31.91 -17.62 26.11
C GLY A 492 -32.15 -19.08 25.75
N LEU A 493 -31.34 -19.64 24.83
CA LEU A 493 -31.41 -21.05 24.45
C LEU A 493 -31.09 -22.00 25.61
N LEU A 494 -30.11 -21.66 26.46
CA LEU A 494 -29.77 -22.44 27.64
C LEU A 494 -30.94 -22.46 28.67
N VAL A 495 -31.58 -21.33 28.87
CA VAL A 495 -32.76 -21.24 29.78
C VAL A 495 -33.92 -22.05 29.24
N VAL A 496 -34.25 -21.95 27.94
CA VAL A 496 -35.32 -22.72 27.30
C VAL A 496 -35.01 -24.21 27.29
N GLY A 497 -33.78 -24.60 26.92
CA GLY A 497 -33.34 -26.00 26.94
C GLY A 497 -33.30 -26.59 28.34
N GLY A 498 -32.84 -25.84 29.35
CA GLY A 498 -32.89 -26.27 30.75
C GLY A 498 -34.31 -26.46 31.27
N ARG A 499 -35.25 -25.55 30.93
CA ARG A 499 -36.68 -25.72 31.26
C ARG A 499 -37.27 -26.96 30.59
N TRP A 500 -36.93 -27.20 29.32
CA TRP A 500 -37.46 -28.37 28.58
C TRP A 500 -36.96 -29.70 29.19
N LEU A 501 -35.68 -29.78 29.54
CA LEU A 501 -35.08 -30.94 30.23
C LEU A 501 -35.69 -31.13 31.62
N PHE A 502 -35.92 -30.06 32.38
CA PHE A 502 -36.58 -30.12 33.70
C PHE A 502 -38.02 -30.65 33.60
N VAL A 503 -38.79 -30.16 32.64
CA VAL A 503 -40.18 -30.64 32.41
C VAL A 503 -40.19 -32.10 31.92
N ALA A 504 -39.26 -32.48 31.04
CA ALA A 504 -39.13 -33.86 30.56
C ALA A 504 -38.76 -34.85 31.68
N SER A 505 -37.92 -34.42 32.64
CA SER A 505 -37.51 -35.26 33.79
C SER A 505 -38.59 -35.41 34.88
N HIS A 506 -39.63 -34.57 34.89
CA HIS A 506 -40.75 -34.67 35.84
C HIS A 506 -42.00 -35.38 35.28
N ASN A 507 -41.98 -35.73 33.99
CA ASN A 507 -43.04 -36.46 33.31
C ASN A 507 -42.68 -37.94 33.07
N ILE A 508 -41.62 -38.45 33.68
CA ILE A 508 -41.20 -39.85 33.78
C ILE A 508 -41.34 -40.25 35.25
#